data_af2336904d3db816b64cb15e7fb9d79c
#
_entry.id   af2336904d3db816b64cb15e7fb9d79c
#
_cell.length_a   1.000
_cell.length_b   1.000
_cell.length_c   1.000
_cell.angle_alpha   90.00
_cell.angle_beta   90.00
_cell.angle_gamma   90.00
#
_symmetry.space_group_name_H-M   'P 1'
#
loop_
_entity.id
_entity.type
_entity.pdbx_description
1 polymer ?
#
loop_
_entity_poly.entity_id
_entity_poly.type
_entity_poly.pdbx_seq_one_letter_code
_entity_poly.pdbx_strand_id
1 'polypeptide(L)'
;MSKDWEPYMRAALTEAQVAIDTSGDVPVGAVIVSSTGEIVARGGNQKELLGDPTAHAEIVAIREASSLLGDWRLDGYTLVVTLEPCVMCAGAIQAARISRVVFGAWDEKVGASGSLYDLVRDKRLGSEIEVIPEVLSLEAGNLLKEFFTDKR
;
A
#
# COMPACT_ATOMS: atom_id res chain seq x y z
N MET A 1 4.18 14.53 -18.81
CA MET A 1 3.46 13.26 -19.04
C MET A 1 3.26 12.52 -17.73
N SER A 2 2.08 11.98 -17.52
CA SER A 2 1.83 11.17 -16.34
C SER A 2 2.52 9.82 -16.50
N LYS A 3 3.09 9.31 -15.42
CA LYS A 3 3.71 7.99 -15.39
C LYS A 3 2.63 6.91 -15.43
N ASP A 4 2.92 5.83 -16.14
CA ASP A 4 2.06 4.65 -16.13
C ASP A 4 2.34 3.83 -14.86
N TRP A 5 1.37 3.79 -13.95
CA TRP A 5 1.50 3.07 -12.69
C TRP A 5 0.98 1.63 -12.75
N GLU A 6 0.39 1.23 -13.87
CA GLU A 6 -0.16 -0.12 -13.98
C GLU A 6 0.85 -1.25 -13.77
N PRO A 7 2.07 -1.19 -14.35
CA PRO A 7 3.04 -2.26 -14.10
C PRO A 7 3.39 -2.41 -12.61
N TYR A 8 3.47 -1.30 -11.90
CA TYR A 8 3.75 -1.31 -10.46
C TYR A 8 2.56 -1.85 -9.67
N MET A 9 1.35 -1.49 -10.07
CA MET A 9 0.14 -2.03 -9.44
C MET A 9 0.03 -3.54 -9.68
N ARG A 10 0.41 -4.04 -10.85
CA ARG A 10 0.45 -5.49 -11.11
C ARG A 10 1.44 -6.19 -10.20
N ALA A 11 2.59 -5.59 -9.94
CA ALA A 11 3.55 -6.12 -8.97
C ALA A 11 2.94 -6.16 -7.57
N ALA A 12 2.21 -5.11 -7.17
CA ALA A 12 1.51 -5.08 -5.89
C ALA A 12 0.41 -6.16 -5.82
N LEU A 13 -0.33 -6.38 -6.90
CA LEU A 13 -1.34 -7.45 -6.97
C LEU A 13 -0.70 -8.83 -6.84
N THR A 14 0.50 -9.02 -7.35
CA THR A 14 1.26 -10.27 -7.17
C THR A 14 1.55 -10.49 -5.68
N GLU A 15 1.95 -9.45 -4.96
CA GLU A 15 2.19 -9.55 -3.51
C GLU A 15 0.90 -9.84 -2.74
N ALA A 16 -0.23 -9.31 -3.20
CA ALA A 16 -1.54 -9.63 -2.62
C ALA A 16 -1.86 -11.13 -2.76
N GLN A 17 -1.58 -11.70 -3.92
CA GLN A 17 -1.78 -13.13 -4.16
C GLN A 17 -0.86 -13.98 -3.28
N VAL A 18 0.39 -13.56 -3.11
CA VAL A 18 1.34 -14.22 -2.20
C VAL A 18 0.79 -14.27 -0.76
N ALA A 19 0.14 -13.20 -0.31
CA ALA A 19 -0.45 -13.15 1.03
C ALA A 19 -1.51 -14.23 1.23
N ILE A 20 -2.39 -14.43 0.24
CA ILE A 20 -3.39 -15.50 0.28
C ILE A 20 -2.70 -16.86 0.29
N ASP A 21 -1.78 -17.07 -0.63
CA ASP A 21 -1.17 -18.38 -0.87
C ASP A 21 -0.28 -18.83 0.30
N THR A 22 0.35 -17.87 0.98
CA THR A 22 1.28 -18.16 2.07
C THR A 22 0.58 -18.42 3.40
N SER A 23 -0.42 -17.59 3.76
CA SER A 23 -1.01 -17.65 5.10
C SER A 23 -2.51 -17.40 5.13
N GLY A 24 -3.15 -17.26 3.99
CA GLY A 24 -4.57 -16.93 3.95
C GLY A 24 -4.90 -15.53 4.46
N ASP A 25 -3.93 -14.64 4.43
CA ASP A 25 -4.14 -13.23 4.79
C ASP A 25 -5.01 -12.51 3.75
N VAL A 26 -5.64 -11.42 4.17
CA VAL A 26 -6.40 -10.55 3.28
C VAL A 26 -5.50 -10.11 2.12
N PRO A 27 -5.95 -10.23 0.86
CA PRO A 27 -5.10 -9.99 -0.31
C PRO A 27 -4.88 -8.51 -0.58
N VAL A 28 -3.97 -7.93 0.17
CA VAL A 28 -3.45 -6.59 -0.05
C VAL A 28 -1.95 -6.71 -0.28
N GLY A 29 -1.46 -6.05 -1.31
CA GLY A 29 -0.05 -6.03 -1.65
C GLY A 29 0.43 -4.62 -1.90
N ALA A 30 1.73 -4.42 -1.70
CA ALA A 30 2.36 -3.11 -1.86
C ALA A 30 3.77 -3.25 -2.39
N VAL A 31 4.20 -2.23 -3.13
CA VAL A 31 5.60 -2.07 -3.55
C VAL A 31 6.04 -0.65 -3.28
N ILE A 32 7.32 -0.47 -3.00
CA ILE A 32 7.96 0.85 -2.88
C ILE A 32 8.81 1.08 -4.13
N VAL A 33 8.59 2.21 -4.78
CA VAL A 33 9.23 2.57 -6.05
C VAL A 33 10.12 3.78 -5.85
N SER A 34 11.36 3.70 -6.31
CA SER A 34 12.32 4.81 -6.21
C SER A 34 11.99 5.94 -7.18
N SER A 35 12.64 7.07 -7.02
CA SER A 35 12.49 8.22 -7.93
C SER A 35 12.92 7.91 -9.36
N THR A 36 13.74 6.88 -9.56
CA THR A 36 14.19 6.44 -10.88
C THR A 36 13.32 5.31 -11.47
N GLY A 37 12.27 4.90 -10.76
CA GLY A 37 11.31 3.91 -11.24
C GLY A 37 11.64 2.46 -10.90
N GLU A 38 12.57 2.22 -9.99
CA GLU A 38 12.91 0.87 -9.55
C GLU A 38 12.05 0.44 -8.36
N ILE A 39 11.58 -0.80 -8.37
CA ILE A 39 10.93 -1.40 -7.20
C ILE A 39 12.04 -1.79 -6.22
N VAL A 40 12.07 -1.15 -5.06
CA VAL A 40 13.10 -1.38 -4.04
C VAL A 40 12.63 -2.26 -2.88
N ALA A 41 11.32 -2.40 -2.71
CA ALA A 41 10.75 -3.22 -1.64
C ALA A 41 9.36 -3.70 -2.01
N ARG A 42 8.94 -4.79 -1.42
CA ARG A 42 7.65 -5.43 -1.66
C ARG A 42 7.07 -5.91 -0.32
N GLY A 43 5.74 -5.97 -0.24
CA GLY A 43 5.09 -6.53 0.93
C GLY A 43 3.66 -6.93 0.64
N GLY A 44 3.22 -7.99 1.30
CA GLY A 44 1.83 -8.38 1.37
C GLY A 44 1.39 -8.38 2.82
N ASN A 45 0.08 -8.43 3.07
CA ASN A 45 -0.42 -8.60 4.42
C ASN A 45 0.19 -9.82 5.07
N GLN A 46 0.71 -9.67 6.29
CA GLN A 46 1.32 -10.74 7.08
C GLN A 46 0.73 -10.76 8.50
N LYS A 47 -0.49 -10.26 8.66
CA LYS A 47 -1.15 -10.20 9.97
C LYS A 47 -1.32 -11.61 10.56
N GLU A 48 -1.85 -12.54 9.78
CA GLU A 48 -2.01 -13.93 10.20
C GLU A 48 -0.66 -14.65 10.30
N LEU A 49 0.20 -14.44 9.30
CA LEU A 49 1.51 -15.10 9.24
C LEU A 49 2.36 -14.80 10.48
N LEU A 50 2.39 -13.54 10.92
CA LEU A 50 3.24 -13.08 12.02
C LEU A 50 2.49 -12.95 13.36
N GLY A 51 1.16 -13.09 13.36
CA GLY A 51 0.36 -12.78 14.53
C GLY A 51 0.51 -11.31 14.93
N ASP A 52 0.66 -10.42 13.96
CA ASP A 52 0.95 -9.00 14.16
C ASP A 52 -0.16 -8.15 13.54
N PRO A 53 -0.96 -7.45 14.37
CA PRO A 53 -2.07 -6.64 13.83
C PRO A 53 -1.61 -5.44 13.00
N THR A 54 -0.33 -5.05 13.09
CA THR A 54 0.20 -3.93 12.33
C THR A 54 0.84 -4.35 11.01
N ALA A 55 0.95 -5.65 10.73
CA ALA A 55 1.65 -6.16 9.53
C ALA A 55 0.78 -6.06 8.27
N HIS A 56 0.26 -4.87 7.99
CA HIS A 56 -0.37 -4.55 6.71
C HIS A 56 0.69 -4.49 5.61
N ALA A 57 0.28 -4.71 4.36
CA ALA A 57 1.19 -4.70 3.22
C ALA A 57 2.07 -3.44 3.18
N GLU A 58 1.48 -2.28 3.46
CA GLU A 58 2.18 -1.00 3.45
C GLU A 58 3.28 -0.97 4.51
N ILE A 59 2.97 -1.43 5.72
CA ILE A 59 3.93 -1.48 6.84
C ILE A 59 5.08 -2.43 6.50
N VAL A 60 4.76 -3.60 5.95
CA VAL A 60 5.77 -4.60 5.55
C VAL A 60 6.71 -4.01 4.50
N ALA A 61 6.16 -3.37 3.46
CA ALA A 61 6.95 -2.76 2.40
C ALA A 61 7.82 -1.60 2.91
N ILE A 62 7.28 -0.73 3.76
CA ILE A 62 8.01 0.38 4.36
C ILE A 62 9.19 -0.13 5.21
N ARG A 63 8.96 -1.15 6.03
CA ARG A 63 10.02 -1.75 6.86
C ARG A 63 11.13 -2.33 6.00
N GLU A 64 10.78 -3.07 4.95
CA GLU A 64 11.76 -3.62 4.04
C GLU A 64 12.59 -2.54 3.37
N ALA A 65 11.93 -1.51 2.82
CA ALA A 65 12.62 -0.41 2.16
C ALA A 65 13.59 0.29 3.11
N SER A 66 13.14 0.62 4.32
CA SER A 66 13.97 1.30 5.31
C SER A 66 15.17 0.47 5.74
N SER A 67 14.96 -0.84 5.91
CA SER A 67 16.05 -1.76 6.27
C SER A 67 17.10 -1.85 5.16
N LEU A 68 16.67 -2.01 3.91
CA LEU A 68 17.58 -2.12 2.76
C LEU A 68 18.34 -0.83 2.50
N LEU A 69 17.70 0.32 2.68
CA LEU A 69 18.32 1.63 2.45
C LEU A 69 19.14 2.11 3.64
N GLY A 70 18.94 1.53 4.81
CA GLY A 70 19.59 1.98 6.04
C GLY A 70 19.12 3.37 6.48
N ASP A 71 17.91 3.78 6.11
CA ASP A 71 17.35 5.09 6.44
C ASP A 71 15.83 4.98 6.56
N TRP A 72 15.26 5.64 7.56
CA TRP A 72 13.80 5.66 7.74
C TRP A 72 13.12 6.64 6.77
N ARG A 73 13.87 7.57 6.18
CA ARG A 73 13.32 8.59 5.28
C ARG A 73 13.19 8.04 3.87
N LEU A 74 11.99 8.13 3.32
CA LEU A 74 11.67 7.67 1.97
C LEU A 74 11.23 8.83 1.09
N ASP A 75 11.87 10.00 1.25
CA ASP A 75 11.62 11.17 0.40
C ASP A 75 11.89 10.81 -1.06
N GLY A 76 10.98 11.19 -1.94
CA GLY A 76 11.09 10.89 -3.37
C GLY A 76 10.59 9.51 -3.77
N TYR A 77 10.24 8.66 -2.80
CA TYR A 77 9.72 7.32 -3.09
C TYR A 77 8.20 7.34 -3.21
N THR A 78 7.69 6.36 -3.94
CA THR A 78 6.25 6.14 -4.13
C THR A 78 5.86 4.80 -3.52
N LEU A 79 4.78 4.81 -2.75
CA LEU A 79 4.12 3.57 -2.30
C LEU A 79 2.99 3.27 -3.28
N VAL A 80 3.01 2.06 -3.84
CA VAL A 80 1.92 1.55 -4.70
C VAL A 80 1.28 0.40 -3.95
N VAL A 81 -0.02 0.50 -3.68
CA VAL A 81 -0.75 -0.48 -2.86
C VAL A 81 -2.10 -0.80 -3.48
N THR A 82 -2.53 -2.05 -3.36
CA THR A 82 -3.77 -2.51 -4.02
C THR A 82 -5.04 -1.98 -3.40
N LEU A 83 -5.00 -1.61 -2.12
CA LEU A 83 -6.15 -1.08 -1.39
C LEU A 83 -5.79 0.26 -0.76
N GLU A 84 -6.74 1.18 -0.72
CA GLU A 84 -6.56 2.49 -0.08
C GLU A 84 -6.01 2.32 1.35
N PRO A 85 -4.92 3.01 1.74
CA PRO A 85 -4.37 2.90 3.08
C PRO A 85 -5.33 3.33 4.18
N CYS A 86 -5.34 2.56 5.27
CA CYS A 86 -6.11 2.87 6.47
C CYS A 86 -5.43 3.95 7.32
N VAL A 87 -6.04 4.31 8.45
CA VAL A 87 -5.50 5.33 9.36
C VAL A 87 -4.08 5.01 9.83
N MET A 88 -3.84 3.75 10.23
CA MET A 88 -2.52 3.31 10.69
C MET A 88 -1.47 3.46 9.59
N CYS A 89 -1.79 2.99 8.38
CA CYS A 89 -0.86 3.05 7.26
C CYS A 89 -0.67 4.48 6.74
N ALA A 90 -1.71 5.30 6.75
CA ALA A 90 -1.58 6.72 6.41
C ALA A 90 -0.61 7.42 7.35
N GLY A 91 -0.66 7.11 8.66
CA GLY A 91 0.30 7.62 9.63
C GLY A 91 1.72 7.16 9.37
N ALA A 92 1.88 5.87 9.01
CA ALA A 92 3.20 5.32 8.66
C ALA A 92 3.77 5.97 7.40
N ILE A 93 2.94 6.22 6.40
CA ILE A 93 3.33 6.91 5.15
C ILE A 93 3.84 8.31 5.46
N GLN A 94 3.12 9.05 6.31
CA GLN A 94 3.54 10.37 6.77
C GLN A 94 4.87 10.28 7.54
N ALA A 95 4.98 9.34 8.47
CA ALA A 95 6.18 9.17 9.30
C ALA A 95 7.40 8.84 8.45
N ALA A 96 7.23 8.04 7.40
CA ALA A 96 8.31 7.65 6.49
C ALA A 96 8.66 8.73 5.47
N ARG A 97 7.88 9.80 5.36
CA ARG A 97 8.05 10.88 4.38
C ARG A 97 7.97 10.41 2.94
N ILE A 98 7.09 9.46 2.66
CA ILE A 98 6.82 9.03 1.29
C ILE A 98 6.20 10.20 0.51
N SER A 99 6.64 10.38 -0.73
CA SER A 99 6.24 11.54 -1.54
C SER A 99 4.95 11.34 -2.33
N ARG A 100 4.59 10.09 -2.62
CA ARG A 100 3.42 9.77 -3.43
C ARG A 100 2.83 8.44 -3.03
N VAL A 101 1.49 8.37 -3.03
CA VAL A 101 0.75 7.12 -2.82
C VAL A 101 -0.11 6.86 -4.04
N VAL A 102 0.02 5.66 -4.60
CA VAL A 102 -0.81 5.17 -5.70
C VAL A 102 -1.59 3.98 -5.15
N PHE A 103 -2.91 3.98 -5.27
CA PHE A 103 -3.67 2.82 -4.79
C PHE A 103 -4.70 2.35 -5.82
N GLY A 104 -5.14 1.10 -5.66
CA GLY A 104 -6.10 0.46 -6.54
C GLY A 104 -7.54 0.73 -6.12
N ALA A 105 -8.06 -0.06 -5.21
CA ALA A 105 -9.44 0.04 -4.77
C ALA A 105 -9.60 1.00 -3.59
N TRP A 106 -10.75 1.68 -3.56
CA TRP A 106 -11.17 2.47 -2.39
C TRP A 106 -11.57 1.55 -1.23
N ASP A 107 -11.38 2.00 -0.02
CA ASP A 107 -11.87 1.33 1.18
C ASP A 107 -12.78 2.28 1.96
N GLU A 108 -14.06 2.19 1.73
CA GLU A 108 -15.05 3.10 2.32
C GLU A 108 -15.27 2.87 3.81
N LYS A 109 -14.77 1.77 4.36
CA LYS A 109 -14.94 1.41 5.77
C LYS A 109 -13.87 2.01 6.66
N VAL A 110 -12.60 1.95 6.22
CA VAL A 110 -11.47 2.36 7.04
C VAL A 110 -10.42 3.16 6.25
N GLY A 111 -10.70 3.52 5.00
CA GLY A 111 -9.76 4.24 4.15
C GLY A 111 -9.45 5.63 4.67
N ALA A 112 -8.18 6.01 4.62
CA ALA A 112 -7.70 7.27 5.15
C ALA A 112 -6.90 8.09 4.12
N SER A 113 -7.13 7.81 2.84
CA SER A 113 -6.42 8.47 1.73
C SER A 113 -7.39 9.10 0.74
N GLY A 114 -8.59 9.46 1.21
CA GLY A 114 -9.58 10.20 0.44
C GLY A 114 -11.02 9.72 0.56
N SER A 115 -11.29 8.48 1.01
CA SER A 115 -12.65 7.98 1.12
C SER A 115 -13.32 8.38 2.43
N LEU A 116 -13.03 7.70 3.54
CA LEU A 116 -13.61 8.03 4.83
C LEU A 116 -12.87 9.19 5.50
N TYR A 117 -11.55 9.14 5.48
CA TYR A 117 -10.65 10.19 5.98
C TYR A 117 -9.65 10.55 4.89
N ASP A 118 -8.96 11.67 5.05
CA ASP A 118 -7.85 12.04 4.18
C ASP A 118 -6.65 12.48 5.01
N LEU A 119 -6.06 11.52 5.73
CA LEU A 119 -4.91 11.77 6.59
C LEU A 119 -3.62 11.90 5.80
N VAL A 120 -3.53 11.21 4.65
CA VAL A 120 -2.35 11.26 3.80
C VAL A 120 -2.08 12.69 3.31
N ARG A 121 -3.14 13.44 3.02
CA ARG A 121 -3.04 14.82 2.53
C ARG A 121 -3.37 15.87 3.59
N ASP A 122 -3.45 15.48 4.85
CA ASP A 122 -3.76 16.42 5.93
C ASP A 122 -2.55 17.30 6.20
N LYS A 123 -2.66 18.58 5.85
CA LYS A 123 -1.56 19.55 5.98
C LYS A 123 -1.08 19.76 7.41
N ARG A 124 -1.94 19.47 8.38
CA ARG A 124 -1.57 19.58 9.80
C ARG A 124 -0.50 18.56 10.19
N LEU A 125 -0.38 17.47 9.42
CA LEU A 125 0.64 16.44 9.64
C LEU A 125 1.97 16.76 8.97
N GLY A 126 2.06 17.88 8.24
CA GLY A 126 3.32 18.47 7.81
C GLY A 126 3.87 18.05 6.46
N SER A 127 3.33 17.03 5.82
CA SER A 127 3.81 16.58 4.51
C SER A 127 2.80 16.86 3.41
N GLU A 128 3.32 17.17 2.21
CA GLU A 128 2.50 17.20 1.00
C GLU A 128 2.75 15.90 0.24
N ILE A 129 1.73 15.04 0.21
CA ILE A 129 1.81 13.74 -0.45
C ILE A 129 0.84 13.73 -1.62
N GLU A 130 1.34 13.42 -2.80
CA GLU A 130 0.49 13.24 -3.98
C GLU A 130 -0.26 11.91 -3.86
N VAL A 131 -1.54 11.91 -4.19
CA VAL A 131 -2.38 10.70 -4.15
C VAL A 131 -2.94 10.45 -5.55
N ILE A 132 -2.70 9.23 -6.05
CA ILE A 132 -3.22 8.77 -7.35
C ILE A 132 -4.09 7.54 -7.10
N PRO A 133 -5.43 7.69 -7.13
CA PRO A 133 -6.34 6.58 -6.86
C PRO A 133 -6.70 5.78 -8.12
N GLU A 134 -7.33 4.65 -7.90
CA GLU A 134 -8.05 3.87 -8.93
C GLU A 134 -7.17 3.29 -10.03
N VAL A 135 -5.92 2.98 -9.75
CA VAL A 135 -5.06 2.27 -10.69
C VAL A 135 -5.38 0.77 -10.58
N LEU A 136 -5.95 0.19 -11.65
CA LEU A 136 -6.43 -1.20 -11.68
C LEU A 136 -7.41 -1.49 -10.54
N SER A 137 -8.31 -0.54 -10.26
CA SER A 137 -9.24 -0.63 -9.13
C SER A 137 -10.18 -1.84 -9.24
N LEU A 138 -10.57 -2.22 -10.44
CA LEU A 138 -11.46 -3.36 -10.66
C LEU A 138 -10.77 -4.67 -10.29
N GLU A 139 -9.55 -4.89 -10.77
CA GLU A 139 -8.77 -6.10 -10.43
C GLU A 139 -8.50 -6.19 -8.94
N ALA A 140 -8.09 -5.09 -8.33
CA ALA A 140 -7.83 -5.03 -6.89
C ALA A 140 -9.10 -5.30 -6.08
N GLY A 141 -10.20 -4.69 -6.45
CA GLY A 141 -11.49 -4.87 -5.78
C GLY A 141 -12.04 -6.29 -5.94
N ASN A 142 -11.88 -6.88 -7.12
CA ASN A 142 -12.35 -8.25 -7.38
C ASN A 142 -11.58 -9.28 -6.54
N LEU A 143 -10.28 -9.09 -6.39
CA LEU A 143 -9.46 -10.00 -5.57
C LEU A 143 -9.95 -10.01 -4.12
N LEU A 144 -10.29 -8.84 -3.58
CA LEU A 144 -10.85 -8.70 -2.22
C LEU A 144 -12.23 -9.34 -2.12
N LYS A 145 -13.10 -9.11 -3.10
CA LYS A 145 -14.45 -9.69 -3.13
C LYS A 145 -14.40 -11.21 -3.12
N GLU A 146 -13.57 -11.80 -3.97
CA GLU A 146 -13.39 -13.24 -4.06
C GLU A 146 -12.93 -13.82 -2.72
N PHE A 147 -11.97 -13.18 -2.09
CA PHE A 147 -11.45 -13.60 -0.78
C PHE A 147 -12.55 -13.64 0.27
N PHE A 148 -13.31 -12.55 0.43
CA PHE A 148 -14.36 -12.47 1.45
C PHE A 148 -15.56 -13.36 1.13
N THR A 149 -15.84 -13.62 -0.13
CA THR A 149 -16.89 -14.57 -0.54
C THR A 149 -16.52 -15.99 -0.14
N ASP A 150 -15.28 -16.39 -0.35
CA ASP A 150 -14.78 -17.74 -0.06
C ASP A 150 -14.64 -18.00 1.46
N LYS A 151 -14.63 -16.97 2.27
CA LYS A 151 -14.47 -17.06 3.74
C LYS A 151 -15.79 -17.36 4.48
N ARG A 152 -16.88 -17.53 3.80
CA ARG A 152 -18.17 -17.84 4.44
C ARG A 152 -18.23 -19.26 4.99
#